data_8566013029020a37fb7297392435b10b
#
_entry.id   8566013029020a37fb7297392435b10b
#
_cell.length_a   1.000
_cell.length_b   1.000
_cell.length_c   1.000
_cell.angle_alpha   90.00
_cell.angle_beta   90.00
_cell.angle_gamma   90.00
#
_symmetry.space_group_name_H-M   'P 1'
#
loop_
_entity.id
_entity.type
_entity.pdbx_description
1 polymer ?
#
loop_
_entity_poly.entity_id
_entity_poly.type
_entity_poly.pdbx_seq_one_letter_code
_entity_poly.pdbx_strand_id
1 'polypeptide(L)'
;MSIQASEIKLYRSANVSDLASNGGIMSSVEVVAGAPANLFPNASLADRQAGVTRYRKMFYKVGSAENLALIAPRLWMDSNTPGDDRIVFFPGTQRDAQSAIPGSPTFYGMGVTTAGVLAGGTSLSVQVEDGTVSIFRNAGLVRISDRADPFSSGNEHWSLISGTPTVVGNVVTFSLATPVPVGFLSGSKVSSVYAPASVSPSIDTVVLTAAGGSLTNQAANMIPNSIG
;
A
#
# COMPACT_ATOMS: atom_id res chain seq x y z
N MET A 1 5.70 -22.12 -13.36
CA MET A 1 4.92 -22.00 -12.11
C MET A 1 4.76 -20.52 -11.78
N SER A 2 3.77 -20.15 -10.99
CA SER A 2 3.51 -18.76 -10.58
C SER A 2 3.72 -18.64 -9.07
N ILE A 3 4.07 -17.42 -8.60
CA ILE A 3 4.15 -17.13 -7.17
C ILE A 3 2.79 -17.38 -6.52
N GLN A 4 2.78 -18.10 -5.42
CA GLN A 4 1.58 -18.38 -4.64
C GLN A 4 1.34 -17.25 -3.62
N ALA A 5 0.08 -17.02 -3.24
CA ALA A 5 -0.26 -16.01 -2.23
C ALA A 5 0.46 -16.24 -0.89
N SER A 6 0.69 -17.50 -0.51
CA SER A 6 1.43 -17.87 0.72
C SER A 6 2.92 -17.50 0.69
N GLU A 7 3.47 -17.26 -0.50
CA GLU A 7 4.86 -16.83 -0.68
C GLU A 7 5.02 -15.30 -0.55
N ILE A 8 3.93 -14.56 -0.48
CA ILE A 8 3.94 -13.12 -0.25
C ILE A 8 3.54 -12.86 1.19
N LYS A 9 4.47 -12.37 1.99
CA LYS A 9 4.27 -12.11 3.40
C LYS A 9 4.55 -10.65 3.74
N LEU A 10 3.86 -10.16 4.76
CA LEU A 10 4.04 -8.82 5.28
C LEU A 10 4.81 -8.89 6.60
N TYR A 11 5.77 -7.99 6.78
CA TYR A 11 6.60 -7.91 7.98
C TYR A 11 6.59 -6.49 8.54
N ARG A 12 6.72 -6.36 9.87
CA ARG A 12 6.92 -5.07 10.53
C ARG A 12 8.34 -4.56 10.32
N SER A 13 8.54 -3.27 10.52
CA SER A 13 9.86 -2.70 10.72
C SER A 13 10.51 -3.16 12.04
N ALA A 14 11.82 -3.04 12.12
CA ALA A 14 12.59 -3.37 13.33
C ALA A 14 12.24 -2.46 14.50
N ASN A 15 11.99 -1.19 14.23
CA ASN A 15 11.57 -0.23 15.24
C ASN A 15 10.09 0.15 15.04
N VAL A 16 9.25 -0.20 16.00
CA VAL A 16 7.83 0.12 16.04
C VAL A 16 7.56 1.01 17.23
N SER A 17 7.47 2.32 16.99
CA SER A 17 7.25 3.33 18.02
C SER A 17 6.46 4.52 17.44
N ASP A 18 6.19 5.52 18.25
CA ASP A 18 5.63 6.81 17.80
C ASP A 18 6.71 7.91 17.81
N LEU A 19 7.99 7.54 17.83
CA LEU A 19 9.14 8.43 17.81
C LEU A 19 9.69 8.61 16.39
N ALA A 20 10.52 9.62 16.20
CA ALA A 20 11.20 9.92 14.94
C ALA A 20 12.07 8.74 14.41
N SER A 21 12.52 7.85 15.29
CA SER A 21 13.28 6.65 14.96
C SER A 21 12.43 5.45 14.52
N ASN A 22 11.09 5.57 14.56
CA ASN A 22 10.17 4.52 14.08
C ASN A 22 10.48 4.13 12.62
N GLY A 23 10.39 2.86 12.29
CA GLY A 23 10.69 2.35 10.95
C GLY A 23 12.02 1.60 10.87
N GLY A 24 12.94 2.05 10.02
CA GLY A 24 14.21 1.36 9.78
C GLY A 24 14.05 0.13 8.89
N ILE A 25 14.83 -0.90 9.15
CA ILE A 25 14.88 -2.16 8.37
C ILE A 25 13.70 -3.09 8.68
N MET A 26 13.54 -4.12 7.87
CA MET A 26 12.57 -5.20 8.10
C MET A 26 12.94 -6.04 9.33
N SER A 27 11.95 -6.36 10.14
CA SER A 27 12.11 -7.33 11.24
C SER A 27 11.69 -8.75 10.80
N SER A 28 11.86 -9.71 11.70
CA SER A 28 11.34 -11.07 11.52
C SER A 28 9.86 -11.23 11.94
N VAL A 29 9.22 -10.16 12.41
CA VAL A 29 7.85 -10.21 12.92
C VAL A 29 6.86 -10.06 11.77
N GLU A 30 6.15 -11.12 11.45
CA GLU A 30 5.13 -11.14 10.41
C GLU A 30 3.87 -10.36 10.84
N VAL A 31 3.29 -9.64 9.90
CA VAL A 31 1.97 -9.01 10.05
C VAL A 31 0.91 -10.04 9.67
N VAL A 32 0.27 -10.63 10.66
CA VAL A 32 -0.70 -11.71 10.45
C VAL A 32 -2.07 -11.13 10.12
N ALA A 33 -2.67 -11.58 9.03
CA ALA A 33 -4.00 -11.13 8.62
C ALA A 33 -5.05 -11.44 9.71
N GLY A 34 -5.95 -10.49 9.96
CA GLY A 34 -7.05 -10.65 10.93
C GLY A 34 -6.65 -10.52 12.41
N ALA A 35 -5.37 -10.41 12.74
CA ALA A 35 -4.95 -10.22 14.12
C ALA A 35 -5.17 -8.75 14.57
N PRO A 36 -5.90 -8.50 15.67
CA PRO A 36 -6.12 -7.14 16.15
C PRO A 36 -4.83 -6.51 16.65
N ALA A 37 -4.74 -5.19 16.56
CA ALA A 37 -3.58 -4.39 16.99
C ALA A 37 -2.23 -4.86 16.42
N ASN A 38 -2.26 -5.54 15.30
CA ASN A 38 -1.09 -6.19 14.71
C ASN A 38 -0.09 -5.19 14.12
N LEU A 39 -0.56 -4.10 13.54
CA LEU A 39 0.28 -3.04 12.97
C LEU A 39 0.17 -1.74 13.77
N PHE A 40 -1.05 -1.28 14.01
CA PHE A 40 -1.34 -0.13 14.85
C PHE A 40 -1.86 -0.59 16.22
N PRO A 41 -1.47 0.07 17.32
CA PRO A 41 -2.07 -0.19 18.61
C PRO A 41 -3.54 0.29 18.61
N ASN A 42 -4.33 -0.21 19.53
CA ASN A 42 -5.67 0.32 19.76
C ASN A 42 -5.60 1.80 20.12
N ALA A 43 -6.45 2.61 19.50
CA ALA A 43 -6.54 4.03 19.82
C ALA A 43 -7.18 4.22 21.21
N SER A 44 -6.51 4.96 22.09
CA SER A 44 -7.07 5.36 23.36
C SER A 44 -8.13 6.47 23.18
N LEU A 45 -8.94 6.71 24.21
CA LEU A 45 -9.88 7.84 24.19
C LEU A 45 -9.14 9.17 24.03
N ALA A 46 -7.99 9.34 24.69
CA ALA A 46 -7.16 10.53 24.58
C ALA A 46 -6.63 10.74 23.16
N ASP A 47 -6.18 9.67 22.49
CA ASP A 47 -5.72 9.71 21.08
C ASP A 47 -6.84 10.19 20.14
N ARG A 48 -8.03 9.66 20.33
CA ARG A 48 -9.21 9.99 19.52
C ARG A 48 -9.63 11.45 19.72
N GLN A 49 -9.57 11.94 20.93
CA GLN A 49 -9.88 13.34 21.25
C GLN A 49 -8.81 14.32 20.73
N ALA A 50 -7.54 13.91 20.76
CA ALA A 50 -6.42 14.73 20.31
C ALA A 50 -6.19 14.70 18.79
N GLY A 51 -6.74 13.71 18.07
CA GLY A 51 -6.51 13.55 16.63
C GLY A 51 -5.08 13.17 16.31
N VAL A 52 -4.54 12.12 16.93
CA VAL A 52 -3.13 11.73 16.78
C VAL A 52 -2.88 11.04 15.45
N THR A 53 -1.83 11.46 14.73
CA THR A 53 -1.31 10.77 13.55
C THR A 53 -0.21 9.79 13.96
N ARG A 54 -0.31 8.54 13.51
CA ARG A 54 0.71 7.52 13.74
C ARG A 54 1.21 6.95 12.42
N TYR A 55 2.49 6.66 12.38
CA TYR A 55 3.14 6.02 11.24
C TYR A 55 3.52 4.59 11.62
N ARG A 56 3.35 3.66 10.68
CA ARG A 56 3.83 2.28 10.80
C ARG A 56 4.41 1.85 9.47
N LYS A 57 5.60 1.31 9.51
CA LYS A 57 6.27 0.81 8.33
C LYS A 57 6.12 -0.69 8.26
N MET A 58 5.73 -1.17 7.10
CA MET A 58 5.69 -2.60 6.80
C MET A 58 6.40 -2.90 5.49
N PHE A 59 6.84 -4.13 5.36
CA PHE A 59 7.51 -4.66 4.19
C PHE A 59 6.71 -5.82 3.63
N TYR A 60 6.59 -5.91 2.31
CA TYR A 60 6.20 -7.15 1.68
C TYR A 60 7.45 -7.91 1.23
N LYS A 61 7.45 -9.20 1.48
CA LYS A 61 8.52 -10.13 1.10
C LYS A 61 7.97 -11.19 0.18
N VAL A 62 8.68 -11.44 -0.90
CA VAL A 62 8.42 -12.56 -1.80
C VAL A 62 9.38 -13.69 -1.42
N GLY A 63 8.84 -14.80 -0.92
CA GLY A 63 9.60 -15.96 -0.46
C GLY A 63 9.42 -17.17 -1.36
N SER A 64 9.58 -16.99 -2.68
CA SER A 64 9.46 -18.09 -3.62
C SER A 64 10.62 -19.07 -3.47
N ALA A 65 10.31 -20.34 -3.18
CA ALA A 65 11.29 -21.41 -3.12
C ALA A 65 11.96 -21.68 -4.49
N GLU A 66 11.28 -21.30 -5.58
CA GLU A 66 11.75 -21.49 -6.95
C GLU A 66 12.42 -20.24 -7.55
N ASN A 67 12.69 -19.25 -6.69
CA ASN A 67 13.32 -17.99 -7.09
C ASN A 67 12.54 -17.22 -8.17
N LEU A 68 11.22 -17.30 -8.14
CA LEU A 68 10.35 -16.60 -9.09
C LEU A 68 10.22 -15.10 -8.73
N ALA A 69 10.20 -14.27 -9.76
CA ALA A 69 9.98 -12.83 -9.60
C ALA A 69 8.49 -12.49 -9.47
N LEU A 70 8.15 -11.55 -8.59
CA LEU A 70 6.84 -10.92 -8.56
C LEU A 70 6.82 -9.79 -9.61
N ILE A 71 6.16 -10.05 -10.73
CA ILE A 71 6.14 -9.15 -11.89
C ILE A 71 4.98 -8.17 -11.78
N ALA A 72 5.26 -6.88 -11.98
CA ALA A 72 4.29 -5.79 -11.98
C ALA A 72 3.32 -5.83 -10.78
N PRO A 73 3.83 -5.87 -9.54
CA PRO A 73 2.99 -5.90 -8.36
C PRO A 73 2.14 -4.63 -8.26
N ARG A 74 0.99 -4.76 -7.63
CA ARG A 74 0.09 -3.64 -7.36
C ARG A 74 -0.32 -3.68 -5.91
N LEU A 75 -0.26 -2.53 -5.25
CA LEU A 75 -0.68 -2.36 -3.86
C LEU A 75 -1.79 -1.32 -3.79
N TRP A 76 -2.89 -1.65 -3.14
CA TRP A 76 -4.02 -0.76 -2.93
C TRP A 76 -4.70 -1.06 -1.60
N MET A 77 -5.55 -0.15 -1.15
CA MET A 77 -6.48 -0.38 -0.03
C MET A 77 -7.81 -0.85 -0.60
N ASP A 78 -8.35 -1.94 -0.06
CA ASP A 78 -9.62 -2.50 -0.52
C ASP A 78 -10.82 -2.02 0.31
N SER A 79 -10.59 -1.71 1.56
CA SER A 79 -11.62 -1.18 2.47
C SER A 79 -11.01 -0.20 3.46
N ASN A 80 -11.79 0.81 3.82
CA ASN A 80 -11.49 1.66 4.97
C ASN A 80 -11.86 0.93 6.26
N THR A 81 -11.28 1.36 7.36
CA THR A 81 -11.67 0.90 8.70
C THR A 81 -13.09 1.39 9.01
N PRO A 82 -13.89 0.61 9.76
CA PRO A 82 -15.24 1.03 10.15
C PRO A 82 -15.25 2.07 11.29
N GLY A 83 -14.07 2.46 11.78
CA GLY A 83 -13.90 3.46 12.82
C GLY A 83 -13.85 4.88 12.26
N ASP A 84 -13.60 5.83 13.14
CA ASP A 84 -13.43 7.25 12.82
C ASP A 84 -11.95 7.59 12.55
N ASP A 85 -11.19 6.61 12.09
CA ASP A 85 -9.78 6.70 11.75
C ASP A 85 -9.60 6.69 10.22
N ARG A 86 -8.55 7.35 9.76
CA ARG A 86 -8.20 7.44 8.34
C ARG A 86 -6.86 6.76 8.11
N ILE A 87 -6.84 5.84 7.17
CA ILE A 87 -5.61 5.15 6.79
C ILE A 87 -5.26 5.50 5.35
N VAL A 88 -4.03 5.95 5.14
CA VAL A 88 -3.41 6.11 3.84
C VAL A 88 -2.02 5.52 3.89
N PHE A 89 -1.46 5.17 2.74
CA PHE A 89 -0.09 4.69 2.69
C PHE A 89 0.72 5.45 1.65
N PHE A 90 2.04 5.40 1.79
CA PHE A 90 2.99 5.92 0.81
C PHE A 90 4.22 5.01 0.76
N PRO A 91 4.89 4.91 -0.39
CA PRO A 91 6.09 4.12 -0.51
C PRO A 91 7.24 4.73 0.29
N GLY A 92 8.00 3.88 0.95
CA GLY A 92 9.25 4.22 1.62
C GLY A 92 10.42 3.43 1.07
N THR A 93 11.62 3.70 1.57
CA THR A 93 12.81 2.91 1.26
C THR A 93 13.00 1.78 2.27
N GLN A 94 13.96 0.91 2.04
CA GLN A 94 14.18 -0.24 2.92
C GLN A 94 14.73 0.15 4.31
N ARG A 95 15.31 1.33 4.46
CA ARG A 95 16.03 1.73 5.68
C ARG A 95 15.54 3.02 6.33
N ASP A 96 14.65 3.76 5.69
CA ASP A 96 14.17 5.03 6.22
C ASP A 96 13.43 4.87 7.54
N ALA A 97 13.68 5.81 8.43
CA ALA A 97 12.91 6.01 9.66
C ALA A 97 11.84 7.10 9.44
N GLN A 98 10.96 7.27 10.40
CA GLN A 98 9.90 8.29 10.36
C GLN A 98 10.47 9.71 10.16
N SER A 99 11.65 10.00 10.70
CA SER A 99 12.35 11.27 10.50
C SER A 99 12.72 11.58 9.05
N ALA A 100 12.77 10.56 8.19
CA ALA A 100 13.07 10.70 6.76
C ALA A 100 11.83 10.81 5.87
N ILE A 101 10.63 10.83 6.46
CA ILE A 101 9.39 11.02 5.69
C ILE A 101 9.42 12.42 5.05
N PRO A 102 9.27 12.53 3.72
CA PRO A 102 9.25 13.82 3.06
C PRO A 102 8.04 14.65 3.50
N GLY A 103 8.15 15.98 3.46
CA GLY A 103 7.07 16.87 3.88
C GLY A 103 5.78 16.74 3.05
N SER A 104 5.88 16.16 1.84
CA SER A 104 4.74 15.89 0.95
C SER A 104 4.90 14.52 0.30
N PRO A 105 4.63 13.43 1.00
CA PRO A 105 4.70 12.11 0.42
C PRO A 105 3.57 11.89 -0.59
N THR A 106 3.80 10.98 -1.52
CA THR A 106 2.77 10.56 -2.47
C THR A 106 1.84 9.56 -1.79
N PHE A 107 0.70 10.03 -1.33
CA PHE A 107 -0.27 9.18 -0.64
C PHE A 107 -1.11 8.33 -1.59
N TYR A 108 -1.48 7.15 -1.11
CA TYR A 108 -2.42 6.21 -1.70
C TYR A 108 -3.48 5.83 -0.68
N GLY A 109 -4.68 5.62 -1.13
CA GLY A 109 -5.82 5.28 -0.28
C GLY A 109 -7.02 4.91 -1.13
N MET A 110 -8.19 4.98 -0.54
CA MET A 110 -9.44 4.66 -1.22
C MET A 110 -10.57 5.63 -0.87
N GLY A 111 -11.59 5.57 -1.69
CA GLY A 111 -12.88 6.17 -1.46
C GLY A 111 -13.99 5.34 -2.11
N VAL A 112 -15.18 5.86 -2.15
CA VAL A 112 -16.33 5.23 -2.79
C VAL A 112 -17.01 6.19 -3.76
N THR A 113 -17.57 5.68 -4.85
CA THR A 113 -18.30 6.50 -5.82
C THR A 113 -19.53 7.16 -5.17
N THR A 114 -19.70 8.47 -5.36
CA THR A 114 -20.88 9.21 -4.86
C THR A 114 -22.11 8.97 -5.73
N ALA A 115 -21.91 8.65 -7.01
CA ALA A 115 -22.95 8.32 -7.98
C ALA A 115 -22.51 7.15 -8.83
N GLY A 116 -23.47 6.44 -9.42
CA GLY A 116 -23.15 5.37 -10.37
C GLY A 116 -22.50 5.92 -11.65
N VAL A 117 -21.67 5.11 -12.28
CA VAL A 117 -21.12 5.36 -13.62
C VAL A 117 -21.63 4.29 -14.58
N LEU A 118 -22.18 4.69 -15.71
CA LEU A 118 -22.66 3.76 -16.73
C LEU A 118 -21.51 3.19 -17.57
N ALA A 119 -21.73 2.05 -18.19
CA ALA A 119 -20.80 1.50 -19.18
C ALA A 119 -20.48 2.56 -20.25
N GLY A 120 -19.21 2.69 -20.60
CA GLY A 120 -18.70 3.73 -21.49
C GLY A 120 -18.36 5.07 -20.80
N GLY A 121 -18.75 5.24 -19.55
CA GLY A 121 -18.44 6.45 -18.77
C GLY A 121 -16.97 6.57 -18.41
N THR A 122 -16.50 7.82 -18.32
CA THR A 122 -15.11 8.14 -17.95
C THR A 122 -15.01 9.07 -16.75
N SER A 123 -16.09 9.71 -16.32
CA SER A 123 -16.07 10.65 -15.19
C SER A 123 -16.51 9.96 -13.91
N LEU A 124 -15.75 10.13 -12.84
CA LEU A 124 -16.06 9.66 -11.51
C LEU A 124 -16.01 10.78 -10.49
N SER A 125 -16.95 10.75 -9.54
CA SER A 125 -16.89 11.50 -8.30
C SER A 125 -16.82 10.53 -7.14
N VAL A 126 -15.80 10.68 -6.31
CA VAL A 126 -15.41 9.73 -5.27
C VAL A 126 -15.41 10.44 -3.92
N GLN A 127 -16.18 9.94 -2.97
CA GLN A 127 -16.13 10.36 -1.59
C GLN A 127 -14.91 9.73 -0.93
N VAL A 128 -14.00 10.54 -0.42
CA VAL A 128 -12.84 10.15 0.39
C VAL A 128 -13.08 10.54 1.85
N GLU A 129 -12.32 9.97 2.76
CA GLU A 129 -12.42 10.31 4.18
C GLU A 129 -11.83 11.69 4.48
N ASP A 130 -10.83 12.12 3.72
CA ASP A 130 -10.20 13.42 3.88
C ASP A 130 -9.77 14.00 2.53
N GLY A 131 -10.47 14.99 2.06
CA GLY A 131 -10.16 15.69 0.81
C GLY A 131 -8.89 16.55 0.87
N THR A 132 -8.33 16.80 2.06
CA THR A 132 -7.05 17.52 2.20
C THR A 132 -5.85 16.64 1.87
N VAL A 133 -6.03 15.31 1.91
CA VAL A 133 -4.99 14.33 1.56
C VAL A 133 -5.18 13.89 0.11
N SER A 134 -4.27 14.30 -0.78
CA SER A 134 -4.32 13.95 -2.20
C SER A 134 -3.93 12.51 -2.43
N ILE A 135 -4.91 11.61 -2.52
CA ILE A 135 -4.70 10.19 -2.86
C ILE A 135 -4.90 9.90 -4.36
N PHE A 136 -5.58 10.77 -5.08
CA PHE A 136 -5.78 10.67 -6.53
C PHE A 136 -5.01 11.78 -7.25
N ARG A 137 -4.35 11.44 -8.37
CA ARG A 137 -3.51 12.38 -9.12
C ARG A 137 -3.54 12.08 -10.61
N ASN A 138 -3.21 13.07 -11.44
CA ASN A 138 -3.04 12.88 -12.88
C ASN A 138 -2.05 11.75 -13.18
N ALA A 139 -2.36 10.93 -14.18
CA ALA A 139 -1.63 9.71 -14.55
C ALA A 139 -1.49 8.65 -13.44
N GLY A 140 -2.17 8.82 -12.30
CA GLY A 140 -2.23 7.81 -11.25
C GLY A 140 -3.10 6.63 -11.67
N LEU A 141 -2.66 5.41 -11.36
CA LEU A 141 -3.45 4.20 -11.59
C LEU A 141 -4.56 4.11 -10.53
N VAL A 142 -5.76 3.82 -10.97
CA VAL A 142 -6.92 3.57 -10.09
C VAL A 142 -7.54 2.22 -10.41
N ARG A 143 -8.08 1.60 -9.37
CA ARG A 143 -8.91 0.41 -9.42
C ARG A 143 -10.33 0.79 -8.99
N ILE A 144 -11.31 0.39 -9.79
CA ILE A 144 -12.73 0.53 -9.48
C ILE A 144 -13.29 -0.87 -9.30
N SER A 145 -14.06 -1.12 -8.25
CA SER A 145 -14.58 -2.45 -7.97
C SER A 145 -15.88 -2.41 -7.20
N ASP A 146 -16.81 -3.29 -7.57
CA ASP A 146 -18.04 -3.55 -6.82
C ASP A 146 -17.94 -4.84 -5.96
N ARG A 147 -16.76 -5.49 -5.94
CA ARG A 147 -16.52 -6.69 -5.14
C ARG A 147 -16.57 -6.38 -3.64
N ALA A 148 -17.16 -7.26 -2.86
CA ALA A 148 -17.20 -7.13 -1.41
C ALA A 148 -15.78 -7.16 -0.80
N ASP A 149 -14.94 -8.06 -1.33
CA ASP A 149 -13.52 -8.20 -0.98
C ASP A 149 -12.72 -8.60 -2.24
N PRO A 150 -11.35 -8.58 -2.21
CA PRO A 150 -10.54 -8.88 -3.40
C PRO A 150 -10.72 -10.27 -4.00
N PHE A 151 -11.29 -11.21 -3.26
CA PHE A 151 -11.45 -12.61 -3.66
C PHE A 151 -12.88 -12.95 -4.08
N SER A 152 -13.87 -12.07 -3.79
CA SER A 152 -15.25 -12.27 -4.18
C SER A 152 -15.49 -11.99 -5.66
N SER A 153 -16.58 -12.53 -6.18
CA SER A 153 -17.07 -12.23 -7.53
C SER A 153 -17.54 -10.78 -7.62
N GLY A 154 -17.47 -10.22 -8.81
CA GLY A 154 -17.91 -8.85 -9.12
C GLY A 154 -17.06 -8.26 -10.23
N ASN A 155 -17.39 -7.02 -10.58
CA ASN A 155 -16.71 -6.30 -11.63
C ASN A 155 -15.49 -5.55 -11.08
N GLU A 156 -14.49 -5.43 -11.95
CA GLU A 156 -13.28 -4.68 -11.66
C GLU A 156 -12.79 -3.98 -12.92
N HIS A 157 -12.36 -2.73 -12.77
CA HIS A 157 -11.78 -1.96 -13.86
C HIS A 157 -10.54 -1.22 -13.38
N TRP A 158 -9.54 -1.18 -14.23
CA TRP A 158 -8.27 -0.50 -14.00
C TRP A 158 -8.07 0.56 -15.07
N SER A 159 -7.78 1.78 -14.65
CA SER A 159 -7.52 2.90 -15.57
C SER A 159 -6.52 3.87 -14.97
N LEU A 160 -5.88 4.65 -15.83
CA LEU A 160 -5.17 5.84 -15.39
C LEU A 160 -6.15 7.01 -15.25
N ILE A 161 -5.85 7.92 -14.33
CA ILE A 161 -6.53 9.21 -14.25
C ILE A 161 -6.04 10.10 -15.38
N SER A 162 -6.96 10.71 -16.11
CA SER A 162 -6.70 11.66 -17.17
C SER A 162 -7.01 13.09 -16.68
N GLY A 163 -5.98 13.93 -16.66
CA GLY A 163 -6.09 15.30 -16.16
C GLY A 163 -5.98 15.40 -14.62
N THR A 164 -6.00 16.62 -14.14
CA THR A 164 -5.87 16.91 -12.70
C THR A 164 -7.21 16.71 -11.99
N PRO A 165 -7.29 15.89 -10.95
CA PRO A 165 -8.50 15.78 -10.13
C PRO A 165 -8.89 17.12 -9.49
N THR A 166 -10.18 17.34 -9.34
CA THR A 166 -10.74 18.48 -8.60
C THR A 166 -11.29 18.00 -7.26
N VAL A 167 -11.11 18.81 -6.22
CA VAL A 167 -11.52 18.46 -4.85
C VAL A 167 -12.48 19.53 -4.34
N VAL A 168 -13.65 19.10 -3.85
CA VAL A 168 -14.63 19.95 -3.17
C VAL A 168 -15.05 19.26 -1.88
N GLY A 169 -14.63 19.80 -0.76
CA GLY A 169 -14.77 19.11 0.53
C GLY A 169 -14.05 17.74 0.49
N ASN A 170 -14.79 16.68 0.77
CA ASN A 170 -14.28 15.31 0.71
C ASN A 170 -14.67 14.57 -0.59
N VAL A 171 -15.10 15.28 -1.63
CA VAL A 171 -15.41 14.70 -2.94
C VAL A 171 -14.31 15.04 -3.93
N VAL A 172 -13.71 14.00 -4.52
CA VAL A 172 -12.70 14.12 -5.57
C VAL A 172 -13.32 13.69 -6.89
N THR A 173 -13.29 14.58 -7.88
CA THR A 173 -13.80 14.30 -9.23
C THR A 173 -12.65 14.24 -10.23
N PHE A 174 -12.64 13.22 -11.07
CA PHE A 174 -11.62 13.01 -12.10
C PHE A 174 -12.15 12.22 -13.30
N SER A 175 -11.41 12.27 -14.39
CA SER A 175 -11.68 11.48 -15.58
C SER A 175 -10.74 10.27 -15.67
N LEU A 176 -11.23 9.20 -16.27
CA LEU A 176 -10.46 7.99 -16.59
C LEU A 176 -9.89 8.08 -18.01
N ALA A 177 -8.70 7.57 -18.22
CA ALA A 177 -8.09 7.44 -19.55
C ALA A 177 -8.79 6.36 -20.40
N THR A 178 -9.36 5.33 -19.75
CA THR A 178 -10.14 4.28 -20.41
C THR A 178 -11.54 4.23 -19.82
N PRO A 179 -12.60 4.19 -20.66
CA PRO A 179 -13.98 4.09 -20.20
C PRO A 179 -14.21 2.80 -19.43
N VAL A 180 -15.13 2.82 -18.45
CA VAL A 180 -15.53 1.61 -17.75
C VAL A 180 -16.29 0.67 -18.69
N PRO A 181 -15.94 -0.63 -18.75
CA PRO A 181 -16.60 -1.57 -19.68
C PRO A 181 -18.00 -1.97 -19.24
N VAL A 182 -18.26 -1.86 -17.95
CA VAL A 182 -19.54 -2.15 -17.30
C VAL A 182 -19.92 -1.02 -16.35
N GLY A 183 -21.20 -0.88 -16.03
CA GLY A 183 -21.64 0.11 -15.05
C GLY A 183 -21.23 -0.28 -13.63
N PHE A 184 -20.90 0.73 -12.83
CA PHE A 184 -20.68 0.61 -11.39
C PHE A 184 -21.73 1.45 -10.64
N LEU A 185 -22.23 0.94 -9.55
CA LEU A 185 -23.22 1.64 -8.73
C LEU A 185 -22.56 2.68 -7.82
N SER A 186 -23.36 3.59 -7.28
CA SER A 186 -22.94 4.41 -6.14
C SER A 186 -22.49 3.52 -4.99
N GLY A 187 -21.43 3.91 -4.28
CA GLY A 187 -20.80 3.11 -3.23
C GLY A 187 -19.77 2.11 -3.72
N SER A 188 -19.52 2.00 -5.04
CA SER A 188 -18.43 1.16 -5.56
C SER A 188 -17.08 1.69 -5.09
N LYS A 189 -16.19 0.77 -4.75
CA LYS A 189 -14.84 1.08 -4.26
C LYS A 189 -13.97 1.69 -5.34
N VAL A 190 -13.23 2.72 -5.00
CA VAL A 190 -12.23 3.34 -5.88
C VAL A 190 -10.93 3.52 -5.12
N SER A 191 -9.90 2.79 -5.52
CA SER A 191 -8.61 2.80 -4.85
C SER A 191 -7.55 3.40 -5.75
N SER A 192 -6.73 4.29 -5.22
CA SER A 192 -5.47 4.64 -5.88
C SER A 192 -4.45 3.52 -5.68
N VAL A 193 -3.69 3.23 -6.72
CA VAL A 193 -2.84 2.04 -6.78
C VAL A 193 -1.39 2.44 -6.88
N TYR A 194 -0.60 1.91 -5.96
CA TYR A 194 0.85 1.95 -6.08
C TYR A 194 1.32 0.75 -6.90
N ALA A 195 2.03 1.02 -7.97
CA ALA A 195 2.62 0.02 -8.85
C ALA A 195 4.16 0.10 -8.73
N PRO A 196 4.77 -0.61 -7.77
CA PRO A 196 6.23 -0.64 -7.67
C PRO A 196 6.84 -1.38 -8.85
N ALA A 197 8.15 -1.22 -9.02
CA ALA A 197 8.91 -2.03 -9.96
C ALA A 197 8.77 -3.53 -9.62
N SER A 198 8.93 -4.38 -10.62
CA SER A 198 8.95 -5.83 -10.42
C SER A 198 10.04 -6.22 -9.42
N VAL A 199 9.70 -7.10 -8.50
CA VAL A 199 10.62 -7.61 -7.49
C VAL A 199 11.15 -8.95 -7.95
N SER A 200 12.41 -8.97 -8.36
CA SER A 200 13.11 -10.21 -8.64
C SER A 200 13.79 -10.70 -7.37
N PRO A 201 13.60 -11.95 -6.97
CA PRO A 201 14.46 -12.52 -5.96
C PRO A 201 15.88 -12.46 -6.48
N SER A 202 16.75 -11.77 -5.79
CA SER A 202 18.18 -11.76 -6.07
C SER A 202 18.92 -12.42 -4.90
N ILE A 203 19.90 -13.21 -5.23
CA ILE A 203 20.81 -13.76 -4.23
C ILE A 203 22.07 -12.92 -4.29
N ASP A 204 22.26 -12.09 -3.28
CA ASP A 204 23.51 -11.35 -3.12
C ASP A 204 24.47 -12.17 -2.27
N THR A 205 25.69 -12.25 -2.71
CA THR A 205 26.76 -12.87 -1.95
C THR A 205 27.54 -11.79 -1.22
N VAL A 206 27.46 -11.80 0.09
CA VAL A 206 28.27 -10.93 0.94
C VAL A 206 29.47 -11.74 1.44
N VAL A 207 30.64 -11.32 1.07
CA VAL A 207 31.89 -11.91 1.59
C VAL A 207 32.31 -11.09 2.80
N LEU A 208 32.22 -11.70 3.97
CA LEU A 208 32.73 -11.13 5.20
C LEU A 208 34.14 -11.70 5.46
N THR A 209 35.14 -10.85 5.50
CA THR A 209 36.49 -11.23 5.87
C THR A 209 36.72 -10.86 7.33
N ALA A 210 36.86 -11.84 8.18
CA ALA A 210 37.27 -11.67 9.57
C ALA A 210 38.60 -12.35 9.77
N ALA A 211 39.31 -12.03 10.84
CA ALA A 211 40.68 -12.48 11.16
C ALA A 211 41.00 -13.92 10.72
N GLY A 212 41.54 -14.07 9.53
CA GLY A 212 41.96 -15.35 8.96
C GLY A 212 40.88 -16.21 8.29
N GLY A 213 39.68 -15.70 8.09
CA GLY A 213 38.59 -16.42 7.40
C GLY A 213 37.71 -15.50 6.56
N SER A 214 37.11 -16.05 5.51
CA SER A 214 36.05 -15.38 4.77
C SER A 214 34.76 -16.10 5.03
N LEU A 215 33.72 -15.35 5.43
CA LEU A 215 32.34 -15.83 5.51
C LEU A 215 31.64 -15.37 4.25
N THR A 216 31.18 -16.31 3.47
CA THR A 216 30.27 -16.01 2.35
C THR A 216 28.84 -16.21 2.82
N ASN A 217 28.11 -15.14 2.89
CA ASN A 217 26.68 -15.19 3.19
C ASN A 217 25.91 -14.96 1.89
N GLN A 218 25.09 -15.92 1.57
CA GLN A 218 24.16 -15.81 0.45
C GLN A 218 22.91 -15.10 0.92
N ALA A 219 22.85 -13.82 0.60
CA ALA A 219 21.71 -13.01 0.93
C ALA A 219 20.68 -13.12 -0.17
N ALA A 220 19.52 -13.69 0.12
CA ALA A 220 18.34 -13.43 -0.68
C ALA A 220 18.10 -11.91 -0.76
N ASN A 221 17.34 -11.48 -1.76
CA ASN A 221 16.98 -10.06 -1.97
C ASN A 221 16.51 -9.31 -0.72
N MET A 222 16.14 -10.03 0.29
CA MET A 222 15.73 -9.46 1.57
C MET A 222 16.87 -9.42 2.60
N ILE A 223 18.00 -10.06 2.37
CA ILE A 223 19.09 -9.98 3.32
C ILE A 223 19.71 -8.58 3.37
N PRO A 224 19.84 -7.83 2.29
CA PRO A 224 20.13 -6.41 2.39
C PRO A 224 19.12 -5.68 3.28
N ASN A 225 17.90 -6.19 3.35
CA ASN A 225 16.85 -5.67 4.21
C ASN A 225 16.92 -6.18 5.65
N SER A 226 17.56 -7.31 5.85
CA SER A 226 17.65 -7.95 7.17
C SER A 226 19.03 -7.80 7.80
N ILE A 227 20.06 -7.58 7.01
CA ILE A 227 21.43 -7.37 7.48
C ILE A 227 21.78 -5.89 7.54
N GLY A 228 20.94 -5.06 6.98
CA GLY A 228 21.20 -3.63 6.94
C GLY A 228 21.31 -3.01 8.29
#